data_9d0724c0de8d8c5bc666e75bfa584ff6
#
_entry.id   9d0724c0de8d8c5bc666e75bfa584ff6
#
_cell.length_a   1.000
_cell.length_b   1.000
_cell.length_c   1.000
_cell.angle_alpha   90.00
_cell.angle_beta   90.00
_cell.angle_gamma   90.00
#
_symmetry.space_group_name_H-M   'P 1'
#
loop_
_entity.id
_entity.type
_entity.pdbx_description
1 polymer ?
#
loop_
_entity_poly.entity_id
_entity_poly.type
_entity_poly.pdbx_seq_one_letter_code
_entity_poly.pdbx_strand_id
1 'polypeptide(L)'
;MATARSINFQELIPLLKGSQILLGELDLRAYSHDGTAELRALPGVVVLASCVEDVSACLRWAGKNKVPVVTRGSGTGLSGGSVPIPGCVVLCLTKFDRILGLDEENLTIRVEPGVITAEIDALAKDHGLFYPPDPGSMKISTIGGNVAENSGGLRGLKYGVTRDYVMALQVVLADGTVTRLGSSCVKDVAGYSLKDLFIGSEGTLGVITEILLKLVPRPEARRTMLACFSTMEAAAAAVSRIIAGKIIPCTLEFIDQVTLRCVEAHAKVGLPTDAAAVLLIESDGHPAAVGEEIDAIEKMLRLGGATEIRIAANEEEALKLAAARRQAFTALARIRPTTILEDVTVPRNRLAEMVNSVSKTAEKYQLQVGTFGHMGDGNLHPTFLTDERDAEEMRRVHAALNEIADAAISMGGTVTGEHGVGLAKKAFLARQYDEGSYALLKQVKRAIDPTGLLNPGKIFDLDEPCHGT
;
A
#
# COMPACT_ATOMS: atom_id res chain seq x y z
N MET A 1 11.31 7.55 42.12
CA MET A 1 10.95 6.58 41.04
C MET A 1 9.52 6.16 41.30
N ALA A 2 8.57 6.65 40.51
CA ALA A 2 7.20 6.21 40.59
C ALA A 2 7.16 4.75 40.07
N THR A 3 6.70 3.83 40.90
CA THR A 3 6.46 2.43 40.52
C THR A 3 5.54 2.42 39.31
N ALA A 4 6.04 1.97 38.17
CA ALA A 4 5.20 1.77 36.99
C ALA A 4 4.02 0.88 37.39
N ARG A 5 2.81 1.41 37.36
CA ARG A 5 1.59 0.63 37.61
C ARG A 5 1.54 -0.46 36.57
N SER A 6 1.55 -1.71 36.98
CA SER A 6 1.31 -2.83 36.06
C SER A 6 -0.10 -2.69 35.49
N ILE A 7 -0.21 -2.55 34.18
CA ILE A 7 -1.48 -2.40 33.48
C ILE A 7 -2.22 -3.74 33.54
N ASN A 8 -3.44 -3.73 34.04
CA ASN A 8 -4.29 -4.91 34.10
C ASN A 8 -5.22 -4.97 32.89
N PHE A 9 -4.82 -5.62 31.81
CA PHE A 9 -5.61 -5.79 30.60
C PHE A 9 -6.92 -6.62 30.81
N GLN A 10 -7.02 -7.38 31.89
CA GLN A 10 -8.26 -8.13 32.19
C GLN A 10 -9.44 -7.19 32.47
N GLU A 11 -9.19 -5.94 32.83
CA GLU A 11 -10.24 -4.91 32.99
C GLU A 11 -11.00 -4.60 31.69
N LEU A 12 -10.44 -4.95 30.52
CA LEU A 12 -11.13 -4.84 29.23
C LEU A 12 -12.26 -5.86 29.08
N ILE A 13 -12.13 -7.06 29.66
CA ILE A 13 -13.07 -8.17 29.44
C ILE A 13 -14.51 -7.76 29.72
N PRO A 14 -14.88 -7.17 30.91
CA PRO A 14 -16.24 -6.81 31.20
C PRO A 14 -16.77 -5.59 30.40
N LEU A 15 -15.90 -4.87 29.72
CA LEU A 15 -16.29 -3.67 28.95
C LEU A 15 -16.67 -4.02 27.50
N LEU A 16 -16.22 -5.18 26.99
CA LEU A 16 -16.41 -5.60 25.61
C LEU A 16 -17.52 -6.66 25.53
N LYS A 17 -18.52 -6.41 24.68
CA LYS A 17 -19.75 -7.22 24.62
C LYS A 17 -19.62 -8.45 23.70
N GLY A 18 -18.81 -8.39 22.67
CA GLY A 18 -18.69 -9.45 21.67
C GLY A 18 -17.26 -9.70 21.18
N SER A 19 -16.33 -8.85 21.60
CA SER A 19 -14.93 -8.92 21.15
C SER A 19 -14.13 -9.96 21.93
N GLN A 20 -13.25 -10.67 21.24
CA GLN A 20 -12.33 -11.62 21.84
C GLN A 20 -11.05 -10.90 22.30
N ILE A 21 -10.56 -11.26 23.48
CA ILE A 21 -9.31 -10.75 24.05
C ILE A 21 -8.27 -11.87 24.08
N LEU A 22 -7.09 -11.61 23.54
CA LEU A 22 -5.97 -12.51 23.53
C LEU A 22 -4.87 -11.98 24.45
N LEU A 23 -4.46 -12.79 25.43
CA LEU A 23 -3.45 -12.47 26.42
C LEU A 23 -2.30 -13.51 26.45
N GLY A 24 -2.48 -14.62 25.73
CA GLY A 24 -1.48 -15.69 25.66
C GLY A 24 -0.24 -15.25 24.87
N GLU A 25 0.95 -15.61 25.35
CA GLU A 25 2.22 -15.20 24.69
C GLU A 25 2.27 -15.63 23.22
N LEU A 26 1.82 -16.83 22.89
CA LEU A 26 1.79 -17.32 21.50
C LEU A 26 0.84 -16.49 20.62
N ASP A 27 -0.32 -16.13 21.19
CA ASP A 27 -1.26 -15.27 20.48
C ASP A 27 -0.65 -13.89 20.22
N LEU A 28 -0.03 -13.28 21.24
CA LEU A 28 0.61 -11.96 21.11
C LEU A 28 1.72 -11.96 20.07
N ARG A 29 2.48 -13.07 19.97
CA ARG A 29 3.53 -13.23 18.94
C ARG A 29 2.97 -13.22 17.53
N ALA A 30 1.78 -13.76 17.28
CA ALA A 30 1.13 -13.73 15.96
C ALA A 30 0.80 -12.30 15.48
N TYR A 31 0.67 -11.36 16.41
CA TYR A 31 0.39 -9.94 16.13
C TYR A 31 1.61 -9.03 16.34
N SER A 32 2.81 -9.58 16.52
CA SER A 32 4.01 -8.81 16.82
C SER A 32 4.66 -8.13 15.63
N HIS A 33 4.21 -8.39 14.41
CA HIS A 33 4.81 -7.93 13.16
C HIS A 33 3.75 -7.67 12.08
N ASP A 34 4.12 -7.03 11.01
CA ASP A 34 3.38 -6.95 9.74
C ASP A 34 4.23 -7.51 8.60
N GLY A 35 4.01 -7.06 7.36
CA GLY A 35 4.81 -7.50 6.21
C GLY A 35 6.20 -6.85 6.11
N THR A 36 6.54 -5.94 7.03
CA THR A 36 7.83 -5.24 7.03
C THR A 36 8.91 -6.12 7.67
N ALA A 37 10.02 -6.32 6.98
CA ALA A 37 11.18 -6.99 7.55
C ALA A 37 11.75 -6.22 8.77
N GLU A 38 12.48 -6.91 9.63
CA GLU A 38 13.20 -6.37 10.80
C GLU A 38 12.34 -5.77 11.93
N LEU A 39 11.10 -5.37 11.66
CA LEU A 39 10.26 -4.67 12.64
C LEU A 39 9.35 -5.62 13.41
N ARG A 40 9.58 -5.74 14.72
CA ARG A 40 8.79 -6.62 15.60
C ARG A 40 8.73 -6.04 17.02
N ALA A 41 7.55 -6.10 17.63
CA ALA A 41 7.38 -5.81 19.05
C ALA A 41 6.17 -6.57 19.62
N LEU A 42 6.21 -6.95 20.90
CA LEU A 42 5.09 -7.64 21.54
C LEU A 42 4.09 -6.63 22.09
N PRO A 43 2.79 -6.74 21.72
CA PRO A 43 1.73 -5.98 22.37
C PRO A 43 1.50 -6.46 23.81
N GLY A 44 0.79 -5.67 24.61
CA GLY A 44 0.31 -6.11 25.94
C GLY A 44 -0.96 -6.95 25.86
N VAL A 45 -1.78 -6.71 24.85
CA VAL A 45 -3.06 -7.41 24.61
C VAL A 45 -3.47 -7.25 23.14
N VAL A 46 -4.19 -8.23 22.61
CA VAL A 46 -4.88 -8.12 21.32
C VAL A 46 -6.39 -8.18 21.56
N VAL A 47 -7.12 -7.20 21.02
CA VAL A 47 -8.58 -7.14 21.02
C VAL A 47 -9.06 -7.39 19.60
N LEU A 48 -9.75 -8.51 19.38
CA LEU A 48 -10.43 -8.81 18.10
C LEU A 48 -11.83 -8.19 18.18
N ALA A 49 -11.93 -6.92 17.79
CA ALA A 49 -13.16 -6.16 17.88
C ALA A 49 -14.21 -6.66 16.87
N SER A 50 -15.48 -6.69 17.27
CA SER A 50 -16.59 -7.17 16.44
C SER A 50 -17.75 -6.18 16.33
N CYS A 51 -17.71 -5.05 17.06
CA CYS A 51 -18.71 -3.98 16.98
C CYS A 51 -18.12 -2.62 17.36
N VAL A 52 -18.79 -1.56 16.91
CA VAL A 52 -18.35 -0.18 17.10
C VAL A 52 -18.29 0.20 18.59
N GLU A 53 -19.25 -0.31 19.38
CA GLU A 53 -19.34 -0.07 20.83
C GLU A 53 -18.10 -0.59 21.54
N ASP A 54 -17.60 -1.77 21.15
CA ASP A 54 -16.41 -2.37 21.72
C ASP A 54 -15.13 -1.58 21.34
N VAL A 55 -15.04 -1.11 20.10
CA VAL A 55 -13.95 -0.20 19.68
C VAL A 55 -13.96 1.06 20.55
N SER A 56 -15.12 1.70 20.71
CA SER A 56 -15.29 2.90 21.51
C SER A 56 -14.95 2.67 22.99
N ALA A 57 -15.40 1.54 23.57
CA ALA A 57 -15.09 1.17 24.95
C ALA A 57 -13.59 0.90 25.15
N CYS A 58 -12.97 0.21 24.20
CA CYS A 58 -11.53 -0.08 24.21
C CYS A 58 -10.70 1.22 24.18
N LEU A 59 -11.04 2.18 23.29
CA LEU A 59 -10.34 3.46 23.20
C LEU A 59 -10.51 4.30 24.48
N ARG A 60 -11.72 4.38 25.04
CA ARG A 60 -11.94 5.06 26.33
C ARG A 60 -11.12 4.45 27.46
N TRP A 61 -11.10 3.11 27.56
CA TRP A 61 -10.28 2.43 28.55
C TRP A 61 -8.78 2.73 28.34
N ALA A 62 -8.32 2.62 27.11
CA ALA A 62 -6.93 2.87 26.76
C ALA A 62 -6.52 4.31 27.07
N GLY A 63 -7.33 5.30 26.72
CA GLY A 63 -7.11 6.72 27.04
C GLY A 63 -7.04 6.98 28.54
N LYS A 64 -7.96 6.39 29.35
CA LYS A 64 -7.96 6.49 30.80
C LYS A 64 -6.69 5.91 31.45
N ASN A 65 -6.19 4.80 30.89
CA ASN A 65 -5.02 4.09 31.41
C ASN A 65 -3.69 4.55 30.73
N LYS A 66 -3.76 5.47 29.75
CA LYS A 66 -2.62 5.94 28.94
C LYS A 66 -1.88 4.80 28.25
N VAL A 67 -2.61 3.85 27.71
CA VAL A 67 -2.10 2.70 26.97
C VAL A 67 -2.22 2.98 25.48
N PRO A 68 -1.13 2.98 24.71
CA PRO A 68 -1.19 3.17 23.27
C PRO A 68 -2.08 2.13 22.58
N VAL A 69 -2.74 2.53 21.49
CA VAL A 69 -3.55 1.65 20.66
C VAL A 69 -2.98 1.60 19.25
N VAL A 70 -2.70 0.41 18.76
CA VAL A 70 -2.28 0.15 17.38
C VAL A 70 -3.41 -0.58 16.68
N THR A 71 -4.03 0.07 15.70
CA THR A 71 -5.09 -0.53 14.89
C THR A 71 -4.49 -1.44 13.82
N ARG A 72 -5.14 -2.58 13.57
CA ARG A 72 -4.66 -3.58 12.63
C ARG A 72 -5.79 -4.25 11.86
N GLY A 73 -5.61 -4.45 10.55
CA GLY A 73 -6.34 -5.43 9.75
C GLY A 73 -5.60 -6.76 9.70
N SER A 74 -5.42 -7.33 8.51
CA SER A 74 -4.65 -8.58 8.31
C SER A 74 -3.13 -8.45 8.49
N GLY A 75 -2.61 -7.22 8.60
CA GLY A 75 -1.17 -6.98 8.82
C GLY A 75 -0.29 -7.22 7.60
N THR A 76 -0.82 -6.91 6.42
CA THR A 76 -0.11 -7.01 5.13
C THR A 76 0.72 -5.77 4.79
N GLY A 77 0.67 -4.71 5.61
CA GLY A 77 1.41 -3.47 5.41
C GLY A 77 2.92 -3.68 5.34
N LEU A 78 3.62 -2.81 4.61
CA LEU A 78 5.04 -2.91 4.28
C LEU A 78 5.87 -1.72 4.81
N SER A 79 5.30 -0.95 5.74
CA SER A 79 5.95 0.22 6.34
C SER A 79 6.10 0.14 7.87
N GLY A 80 5.62 -0.95 8.50
CA GLY A 80 5.58 -1.06 9.95
C GLY A 80 4.42 -0.29 10.59
N GLY A 81 3.40 0.10 9.80
CA GLY A 81 2.22 0.84 10.25
C GLY A 81 1.42 0.10 11.31
N SER A 82 1.30 -1.23 11.20
CA SER A 82 0.58 -2.07 12.15
C SER A 82 1.49 -2.85 13.13
N VAL A 83 2.80 -2.63 13.11
CA VAL A 83 3.71 -3.20 14.11
C VAL A 83 3.39 -2.62 15.49
N PRO A 84 3.20 -3.46 16.52
CA PRO A 84 2.87 -3.00 17.87
C PRO A 84 3.95 -2.12 18.50
N ILE A 85 3.53 -1.41 19.53
CA ILE A 85 4.43 -0.77 20.49
C ILE A 85 4.44 -1.65 21.74
N PRO A 86 5.59 -1.86 22.41
CA PRO A 86 5.65 -2.70 23.60
C PRO A 86 4.58 -2.31 24.64
N GLY A 87 3.77 -3.27 25.07
CA GLY A 87 2.72 -3.04 26.06
C GLY A 87 1.46 -2.33 25.56
N CYS A 88 1.30 -2.07 24.26
CA CYS A 88 0.10 -1.47 23.67
C CYS A 88 -1.09 -2.44 23.62
N VAL A 89 -2.26 -1.89 23.32
CA VAL A 89 -3.39 -2.64 22.79
C VAL A 89 -3.26 -2.74 21.28
N VAL A 90 -3.22 -3.95 20.73
CA VAL A 90 -3.49 -4.15 19.30
C VAL A 90 -5.00 -4.30 19.13
N LEU A 91 -5.62 -3.36 18.43
CA LEU A 91 -7.02 -3.38 18.09
C LEU A 91 -7.21 -3.92 16.68
N CYS A 92 -7.52 -5.21 16.58
CA CYS A 92 -7.65 -5.93 15.32
C CYS A 92 -9.11 -5.92 14.86
N LEU A 93 -9.32 -5.48 13.60
CA LEU A 93 -10.66 -5.29 13.01
C LEU A 93 -11.07 -6.40 12.04
N THR A 94 -10.34 -7.51 11.97
CA THR A 94 -10.64 -8.60 11.03
C THR A 94 -11.98 -9.32 11.28
N LYS A 95 -12.64 -9.05 12.41
CA LYS A 95 -14.00 -9.54 12.72
C LYS A 95 -15.10 -8.58 12.28
N PHE A 96 -14.74 -7.40 11.78
CA PHE A 96 -15.65 -6.48 11.08
C PHE A 96 -15.64 -6.85 9.59
N ASP A 97 -16.19 -7.99 9.21
CA ASP A 97 -16.03 -8.62 7.89
C ASP A 97 -17.33 -8.69 7.07
N ARG A 98 -18.34 -7.89 7.42
CA ARG A 98 -19.61 -7.88 6.73
C ARG A 98 -19.66 -6.89 5.58
N ILE A 99 -20.18 -7.34 4.43
CA ILE A 99 -20.67 -6.46 3.38
C ILE A 99 -22.09 -6.04 3.77
N LEU A 100 -22.30 -4.75 4.03
CA LEU A 100 -23.53 -4.23 4.60
C LEU A 100 -24.62 -3.95 3.54
N GLY A 101 -24.21 -3.80 2.28
CA GLY A 101 -25.11 -3.64 1.15
C GLY A 101 -24.43 -3.09 -0.08
N LEU A 102 -24.96 -3.48 -1.24
CA LEU A 102 -24.60 -2.95 -2.56
C LEU A 102 -25.82 -2.21 -3.11
N ASP A 103 -25.60 -1.02 -3.64
CA ASP A 103 -26.62 -0.15 -4.24
C ASP A 103 -26.27 0.05 -5.72
N GLU A 104 -26.98 -0.64 -6.60
CA GLU A 104 -26.79 -0.59 -8.04
C GLU A 104 -27.24 0.74 -8.66
N GLU A 105 -28.23 1.42 -8.06
CA GLU A 105 -28.73 2.70 -8.58
C GLU A 105 -27.73 3.83 -8.32
N ASN A 106 -27.03 3.78 -7.18
CA ASN A 106 -26.01 4.75 -6.80
C ASN A 106 -24.59 4.29 -7.10
N LEU A 107 -24.38 3.07 -7.62
CA LEU A 107 -23.08 2.44 -7.88
C LEU A 107 -22.17 2.49 -6.64
N THR A 108 -22.69 2.05 -5.50
CA THR A 108 -21.94 2.08 -4.24
C THR A 108 -22.03 0.75 -3.50
N ILE A 109 -21.02 0.50 -2.66
CA ILE A 109 -21.01 -0.63 -1.73
C ILE A 109 -20.62 -0.15 -0.34
N ARG A 110 -21.36 -0.60 0.67
CA ARG A 110 -21.09 -0.30 2.07
C ARG A 110 -20.52 -1.54 2.73
N VAL A 111 -19.36 -1.38 3.39
CA VAL A 111 -18.59 -2.49 3.94
C VAL A 111 -18.02 -2.15 5.31
N GLU A 112 -17.77 -3.19 6.10
CA GLU A 112 -16.95 -3.10 7.30
C GLU A 112 -15.46 -3.20 6.96
N PRO A 113 -14.56 -2.66 7.81
CA PRO A 113 -13.14 -2.53 7.50
C PRO A 113 -12.37 -3.86 7.39
N GLY A 114 -12.88 -4.94 7.97
CA GLY A 114 -12.27 -6.28 7.92
C GLY A 114 -12.58 -7.07 6.65
N VAL A 115 -13.50 -6.59 5.80
CA VAL A 115 -13.81 -7.25 4.51
C VAL A 115 -12.55 -7.31 3.64
N ILE A 116 -12.29 -8.47 3.05
CA ILE A 116 -11.18 -8.68 2.13
C ILE A 116 -11.45 -7.95 0.80
N THR A 117 -10.48 -7.20 0.32
CA THR A 117 -10.65 -6.36 -0.88
C THR A 117 -11.11 -7.15 -2.10
N ALA A 118 -10.59 -8.37 -2.29
CA ALA A 118 -11.01 -9.23 -3.40
C ALA A 118 -12.49 -9.67 -3.32
N GLU A 119 -13.08 -9.75 -2.14
CA GLU A 119 -14.50 -10.09 -1.97
C GLU A 119 -15.41 -8.95 -2.43
N ILE A 120 -14.98 -7.70 -2.24
CA ILE A 120 -15.68 -6.51 -2.75
C ILE A 120 -15.73 -6.54 -4.28
N ASP A 121 -14.56 -6.79 -4.94
CA ASP A 121 -14.49 -6.86 -6.40
C ASP A 121 -15.27 -8.06 -6.95
N ALA A 122 -15.24 -9.20 -6.26
CA ALA A 122 -16.00 -10.39 -6.65
C ALA A 122 -17.51 -10.12 -6.61
N LEU A 123 -18.04 -9.54 -5.52
CA LEU A 123 -19.45 -9.20 -5.43
C LEU A 123 -19.84 -8.13 -6.47
N ALA A 124 -19.03 -7.07 -6.63
CA ALA A 124 -19.29 -6.04 -7.65
C ALA A 124 -19.38 -6.64 -9.05
N LYS A 125 -18.52 -7.61 -9.37
CA LYS A 125 -18.50 -8.32 -10.66
C LYS A 125 -19.82 -9.05 -10.95
N ASP A 126 -20.42 -9.68 -9.94
CA ASP A 126 -21.68 -10.41 -10.10
C ASP A 126 -22.86 -9.48 -10.47
N HIS A 127 -22.70 -8.16 -10.18
CA HIS A 127 -23.64 -7.09 -10.51
C HIS A 127 -23.21 -6.25 -11.74
N GLY A 128 -22.24 -6.71 -12.54
CA GLY A 128 -21.73 -5.95 -13.70
C GLY A 128 -20.94 -4.70 -13.34
N LEU A 129 -20.53 -4.59 -12.07
CA LEU A 129 -19.77 -3.48 -11.52
C LEU A 129 -18.31 -3.89 -11.25
N PHE A 130 -17.51 -2.91 -10.83
CA PHE A 130 -16.08 -3.08 -10.67
C PHE A 130 -15.55 -2.16 -9.56
N TYR A 131 -14.74 -2.72 -8.65
CA TYR A 131 -13.93 -1.99 -7.70
C TYR A 131 -12.49 -1.94 -8.20
N PRO A 132 -12.02 -0.81 -8.79
CA PRO A 132 -10.75 -0.76 -9.49
C PRO A 132 -9.48 -0.92 -8.65
N PRO A 133 -9.36 -0.36 -7.41
CA PRO A 133 -8.11 -0.50 -6.65
C PRO A 133 -7.76 -1.96 -6.38
N ASP A 134 -6.56 -2.38 -6.81
CA ASP A 134 -6.12 -3.78 -6.77
C ASP A 134 -4.70 -3.95 -6.22
N PRO A 135 -4.47 -3.59 -4.94
CA PRO A 135 -3.16 -3.79 -4.33
C PRO A 135 -2.69 -5.23 -4.48
N GLY A 136 -1.38 -5.45 -4.56
CA GLY A 136 -0.82 -6.79 -4.71
C GLY A 136 -1.30 -7.79 -3.66
N SER A 137 -1.67 -7.29 -2.48
CA SER A 137 -2.22 -8.04 -1.34
C SER A 137 -3.73 -8.23 -1.35
N MET A 138 -4.48 -7.78 -2.37
CA MET A 138 -5.96 -7.70 -2.38
C MET A 138 -6.70 -8.98 -1.95
N LYS A 139 -6.07 -10.15 -2.11
CA LYS A 139 -6.65 -11.44 -1.73
C LYS A 139 -6.63 -11.72 -0.22
N ILE A 140 -5.86 -10.94 0.53
CA ILE A 140 -5.65 -11.11 1.97
C ILE A 140 -5.70 -9.80 2.74
N SER A 141 -5.55 -8.64 2.08
CA SER A 141 -5.66 -7.34 2.73
C SER A 141 -7.11 -6.97 3.00
N THR A 142 -7.34 -6.32 4.14
CA THR A 142 -8.65 -5.79 4.52
C THR A 142 -8.84 -4.40 3.93
N ILE A 143 -10.08 -4.07 3.56
CA ILE A 143 -10.40 -2.76 2.97
C ILE A 143 -10.11 -1.61 3.94
N GLY A 144 -10.28 -1.80 5.24
CA GLY A 144 -9.92 -0.80 6.26
C GLY A 144 -8.42 -0.52 6.29
N GLY A 145 -7.58 -1.55 6.10
CA GLY A 145 -6.14 -1.39 5.92
C GLY A 145 -5.81 -0.62 4.64
N ASN A 146 -6.44 -0.97 3.53
CA ASN A 146 -6.23 -0.26 2.25
C ASN A 146 -6.62 1.22 2.35
N VAL A 147 -7.70 1.55 3.06
CA VAL A 147 -8.10 2.95 3.31
C VAL A 147 -7.08 3.65 4.22
N ALA A 148 -6.65 2.99 5.29
CA ALA A 148 -5.68 3.57 6.24
C ALA A 148 -4.32 3.87 5.58
N GLU A 149 -3.87 3.05 4.62
CA GLU A 149 -2.64 3.26 3.85
C GLU A 149 -2.87 4.11 2.58
N ASN A 150 -4.10 4.28 2.12
CA ASN A 150 -4.42 4.78 0.79
C ASN A 150 -3.77 3.93 -0.31
N SER A 151 -3.91 2.62 -0.23
CA SER A 151 -3.22 1.66 -1.10
C SER A 151 -3.51 1.91 -2.59
N GLY A 152 -2.49 1.77 -3.41
CA GLY A 152 -2.57 1.78 -4.86
C GLY A 152 -2.76 0.39 -5.47
N GLY A 153 -2.01 0.10 -6.54
CA GLY A 153 -2.01 -1.18 -7.24
C GLY A 153 -1.80 -1.03 -8.73
N LEU A 154 -1.90 -2.16 -9.46
CA LEU A 154 -1.58 -2.25 -10.89
C LEU A 154 -2.41 -1.31 -11.78
N ARG A 155 -3.63 -0.98 -11.36
CA ARG A 155 -4.60 -0.17 -12.12
C ARG A 155 -4.59 1.32 -11.75
N GLY A 156 -3.67 1.74 -10.88
CA GLY A 156 -3.56 3.10 -10.37
C GLY A 156 -3.49 4.15 -11.47
N LEU A 157 -2.75 3.87 -12.56
CA LEU A 157 -2.55 4.78 -13.68
C LEU A 157 -3.86 5.30 -14.31
N LYS A 158 -4.83 4.43 -14.56
CA LYS A 158 -6.11 4.78 -15.19
C LYS A 158 -7.19 5.08 -14.18
N TYR A 159 -7.24 4.32 -13.11
CA TYR A 159 -8.37 4.34 -12.19
C TYR A 159 -8.10 5.08 -10.89
N GLY A 160 -6.84 5.43 -10.60
CA GLY A 160 -6.48 6.04 -9.32
C GLY A 160 -6.31 5.01 -8.21
N VAL A 161 -6.30 5.51 -6.97
CA VAL A 161 -6.00 4.74 -5.75
C VAL A 161 -7.21 4.64 -4.83
N THR A 162 -7.10 4.01 -3.69
CA THR A 162 -8.20 3.79 -2.73
C THR A 162 -8.95 5.06 -2.39
N ARG A 163 -8.26 6.21 -2.19
CA ARG A 163 -8.86 7.52 -1.90
C ARG A 163 -9.92 7.93 -2.90
N ASP A 164 -9.71 7.64 -4.18
CA ASP A 164 -10.60 8.06 -5.27
C ASP A 164 -11.95 7.33 -5.23
N TYR A 165 -12.05 6.28 -4.43
CA TYR A 165 -13.24 5.43 -4.30
C TYR A 165 -13.96 5.56 -2.96
N VAL A 166 -13.34 6.13 -1.93
CA VAL A 166 -13.98 6.33 -0.63
C VAL A 166 -14.89 7.54 -0.66
N MET A 167 -16.21 7.31 -0.49
CA MET A 167 -17.23 8.37 -0.42
C MET A 167 -17.50 8.82 1.02
N ALA A 168 -17.58 7.87 1.96
CA ALA A 168 -17.82 8.17 3.36
C ALA A 168 -17.16 7.15 4.28
N LEU A 169 -16.87 7.57 5.50
CA LEU A 169 -16.31 6.76 6.57
C LEU A 169 -17.14 6.92 7.86
N GLN A 170 -17.27 5.84 8.62
CA GLN A 170 -17.52 5.92 10.05
C GLN A 170 -16.19 5.71 10.75
N VAL A 171 -15.85 6.58 11.69
CA VAL A 171 -14.61 6.49 12.46
C VAL A 171 -14.88 6.65 13.96
N VAL A 172 -14.05 6.02 14.78
CA VAL A 172 -14.03 6.21 16.23
C VAL A 172 -12.76 6.99 16.58
N LEU A 173 -12.92 8.16 17.21
CA LEU A 173 -11.84 9.03 17.64
C LEU A 173 -11.17 8.52 18.94
N ALA A 174 -10.04 9.11 19.30
CA ALA A 174 -9.24 8.70 20.46
C ALA A 174 -10.02 8.71 21.80
N ASP A 175 -11.01 9.60 21.94
CA ASP A 175 -11.89 9.69 23.12
C ASP A 175 -13.05 8.70 23.10
N GLY A 176 -13.14 7.86 22.05
CA GLY A 176 -14.23 6.90 21.84
C GLY A 176 -15.46 7.50 21.18
N THR A 177 -15.43 8.76 20.71
CA THR A 177 -16.54 9.36 19.96
C THR A 177 -16.66 8.71 18.58
N VAL A 178 -17.87 8.29 18.23
CA VAL A 178 -18.20 7.75 16.89
C VAL A 178 -18.70 8.89 16.02
N THR A 179 -18.12 9.06 14.85
CA THR A 179 -18.50 10.11 13.89
C THR A 179 -18.58 9.58 12.48
N ARG A 180 -19.32 10.27 11.61
CA ARG A 180 -19.43 9.98 10.17
C ARG A 180 -18.89 11.14 9.37
N LEU A 181 -18.11 10.83 8.34
CA LEU A 181 -17.38 11.76 7.49
C LEU A 181 -17.72 11.46 6.03
N GLY A 182 -18.02 12.50 5.25
CA GLY A 182 -18.47 12.37 3.87
C GLY A 182 -19.96 12.01 3.75
N SER A 183 -20.40 11.71 2.54
CA SER A 183 -21.79 11.41 2.22
C SER A 183 -21.91 10.38 1.10
N SER A 184 -23.15 9.94 0.81
CA SER A 184 -23.45 9.09 -0.37
C SER A 184 -23.61 9.90 -1.67
N CYS A 185 -23.45 11.22 -1.62
CA CYS A 185 -23.60 12.08 -2.78
C CYS A 185 -22.31 12.11 -3.62
N VAL A 186 -22.47 12.12 -4.94
CA VAL A 186 -21.33 12.28 -5.88
C VAL A 186 -20.66 13.64 -5.73
N LYS A 187 -21.42 14.67 -5.34
CA LYS A 187 -20.92 16.02 -5.04
C LYS A 187 -21.19 16.34 -3.58
N ASP A 188 -20.14 16.66 -2.83
CA ASP A 188 -20.22 17.12 -1.45
C ASP A 188 -19.10 18.12 -1.19
N VAL A 189 -19.47 19.37 -0.93
CA VAL A 189 -18.57 20.49 -0.61
C VAL A 189 -18.98 21.18 0.70
N ALA A 190 -19.72 20.48 1.57
CA ALA A 190 -20.21 21.00 2.84
C ALA A 190 -19.11 20.96 3.91
N GLY A 191 -18.24 21.95 3.93
CA GLY A 191 -17.12 22.08 4.85
C GLY A 191 -15.82 21.45 4.32
N TYR A 192 -14.89 21.20 5.22
CA TYR A 192 -13.63 20.53 4.87
C TYR A 192 -13.85 19.05 4.57
N SER A 193 -13.10 18.49 3.61
CA SER A 193 -13.13 17.06 3.32
C SER A 193 -12.42 16.27 4.43
N LEU A 194 -13.08 16.10 5.57
CA LEU A 194 -12.48 15.45 6.72
C LEU A 194 -12.16 13.97 6.46
N LYS A 195 -12.96 13.28 5.63
CA LYS A 195 -12.68 11.88 5.27
C LYS A 195 -11.28 11.70 4.68
N ASP A 196 -10.81 12.69 3.89
CA ASP A 196 -9.50 12.63 3.22
C ASP A 196 -8.32 12.77 4.19
N LEU A 197 -8.54 13.26 5.42
CA LEU A 197 -7.54 13.24 6.49
C LEU A 197 -7.33 11.83 7.06
N PHE A 198 -8.39 11.00 7.07
CA PHE A 198 -8.32 9.64 7.62
C PHE A 198 -7.83 8.62 6.60
N ILE A 199 -7.99 8.90 5.30
CA ILE A 199 -7.46 8.08 4.21
C ILE A 199 -5.95 8.31 4.11
N GLY A 200 -5.16 7.25 4.27
CA GLY A 200 -3.69 7.36 4.33
C GLY A 200 -3.16 7.88 5.66
N SER A 201 -3.98 7.84 6.73
CA SER A 201 -3.56 8.25 8.08
C SER A 201 -2.84 7.16 8.88
N GLU A 202 -2.72 5.95 8.35
CA GLU A 202 -2.05 4.81 8.98
C GLU A 202 -2.55 4.53 10.41
N GLY A 203 -3.86 4.73 10.66
CA GLY A 203 -4.48 4.53 11.96
C GLY A 203 -4.07 5.55 13.04
N THR A 204 -3.40 6.65 12.67
CA THR A 204 -2.93 7.66 13.64
C THR A 204 -3.99 8.69 14.03
N LEU A 205 -5.08 8.84 13.27
CA LEU A 205 -6.12 9.84 13.51
C LEU A 205 -7.42 9.27 14.05
N GLY A 206 -7.72 8.00 13.77
CA GLY A 206 -8.95 7.35 14.21
C GLY A 206 -9.00 5.89 13.78
N VAL A 207 -10.01 5.17 14.28
CA VAL A 207 -10.28 3.79 13.94
C VAL A 207 -11.47 3.74 12.98
N ILE A 208 -11.25 3.28 11.74
CA ILE A 208 -12.28 3.16 10.71
C ILE A 208 -13.14 1.94 11.01
N THR A 209 -14.47 2.10 11.06
CA THR A 209 -15.41 1.04 11.40
C THR A 209 -16.47 0.78 10.33
N GLU A 210 -16.67 1.69 9.37
CA GLU A 210 -17.54 1.49 8.21
C GLU A 210 -17.01 2.33 7.04
N ILE A 211 -17.14 1.82 5.83
CA ILE A 211 -16.65 2.45 4.61
C ILE A 211 -17.73 2.38 3.55
N LEU A 212 -18.03 3.51 2.93
CA LEU A 212 -18.84 3.59 1.72
C LEU A 212 -17.92 3.82 0.52
N LEU A 213 -17.90 2.87 -0.41
CA LEU A 213 -17.11 2.92 -1.63
C LEU A 213 -17.99 3.17 -2.84
N LYS A 214 -17.51 3.97 -3.80
CA LYS A 214 -18.09 4.01 -5.14
C LYS A 214 -17.59 2.82 -5.96
N LEU A 215 -18.44 2.35 -6.86
CA LEU A 215 -18.13 1.37 -7.89
C LEU A 215 -18.23 2.03 -9.26
N VAL A 216 -17.67 1.39 -10.29
CA VAL A 216 -17.81 1.80 -11.66
C VAL A 216 -18.35 0.67 -12.52
N PRO A 217 -18.97 0.92 -13.68
CA PRO A 217 -19.32 -0.13 -14.62
C PRO A 217 -18.10 -0.95 -15.03
N ARG A 218 -18.27 -2.26 -15.15
CA ARG A 218 -17.19 -3.18 -15.55
C ARG A 218 -16.81 -2.92 -17.01
N PRO A 219 -15.50 -2.83 -17.34
CA PRO A 219 -15.05 -2.74 -18.73
C PRO A 219 -15.49 -3.95 -19.54
N GLU A 220 -16.01 -3.71 -20.77
CA GLU A 220 -16.52 -4.77 -21.67
C GLU A 220 -15.39 -5.58 -22.30
N ALA A 221 -14.24 -4.96 -22.52
CA ALA A 221 -13.07 -5.60 -23.14
C ALA A 221 -11.79 -5.28 -22.39
N ARG A 222 -10.84 -6.20 -22.51
CA ARG A 222 -9.46 -6.03 -22.03
C ARG A 222 -8.49 -6.73 -22.97
N ARG A 223 -7.34 -6.11 -23.23
CA ARG A 223 -6.22 -6.67 -23.97
C ARG A 223 -4.92 -6.51 -23.19
N THR A 224 -4.11 -7.56 -23.17
CA THR A 224 -2.83 -7.62 -22.46
C THR A 224 -1.70 -7.78 -23.45
N MET A 225 -0.62 -7.03 -23.26
CA MET A 225 0.58 -7.02 -24.09
C MET A 225 1.82 -7.13 -23.20
N LEU A 226 2.82 -7.85 -23.67
CA LEU A 226 4.15 -7.94 -23.06
C LEU A 226 5.17 -7.43 -24.06
N ALA A 227 6.06 -6.51 -23.64
CA ALA A 227 7.11 -5.94 -24.46
C ALA A 227 8.48 -6.11 -23.79
N CYS A 228 9.46 -6.62 -24.55
CA CYS A 228 10.82 -6.89 -24.09
C CYS A 228 11.78 -5.77 -24.51
N PHE A 229 12.75 -5.48 -23.66
CA PHE A 229 13.78 -4.47 -23.90
C PHE A 229 15.17 -5.00 -23.56
N SER A 230 16.18 -4.51 -24.31
CA SER A 230 17.58 -4.83 -24.08
C SER A 230 18.23 -4.01 -22.94
N THR A 231 17.59 -2.93 -22.49
CA THR A 231 18.00 -2.13 -21.32
C THR A 231 16.79 -1.66 -20.52
N MET A 232 16.99 -1.44 -19.23
CA MET A 232 15.95 -0.92 -18.34
C MET A 232 15.57 0.52 -18.68
N GLU A 233 16.54 1.33 -19.09
CA GLU A 233 16.34 2.72 -19.50
C GLU A 233 15.44 2.82 -20.75
N ALA A 234 15.62 1.90 -21.72
CA ALA A 234 14.77 1.86 -22.92
C ALA A 234 13.32 1.54 -22.55
N ALA A 235 13.09 0.60 -21.63
CA ALA A 235 11.75 0.31 -21.11
C ALA A 235 11.13 1.53 -20.41
N ALA A 236 11.87 2.21 -19.54
CA ALA A 236 11.41 3.42 -18.85
C ALA A 236 11.10 4.58 -19.82
N ALA A 237 11.95 4.77 -20.84
CA ALA A 237 11.71 5.77 -21.88
C ALA A 237 10.47 5.44 -22.74
N ALA A 238 10.20 4.16 -22.98
CA ALA A 238 8.99 3.71 -23.68
C ALA A 238 7.73 4.04 -22.90
N VAL A 239 7.72 3.85 -21.58
CA VAL A 239 6.62 4.27 -20.68
C VAL A 239 6.35 5.78 -20.84
N SER A 240 7.38 6.61 -20.69
CA SER A 240 7.25 8.06 -20.82
C SER A 240 6.69 8.45 -22.20
N ARG A 241 7.05 7.72 -23.26
CA ARG A 241 6.56 7.96 -24.63
C ARG A 241 5.07 7.61 -24.78
N ILE A 242 4.60 6.49 -24.20
CA ILE A 242 3.20 6.10 -24.22
C ILE A 242 2.35 7.19 -23.55
N ILE A 243 2.75 7.64 -22.36
CA ILE A 243 2.03 8.69 -21.63
C ILE A 243 2.07 10.03 -22.38
N ALA A 244 3.22 10.43 -22.97
CA ALA A 244 3.32 11.62 -23.78
C ALA A 244 2.44 11.55 -25.04
N GLY A 245 2.18 10.35 -25.56
CA GLY A 245 1.23 10.06 -26.63
C GLY A 245 -0.25 10.18 -26.20
N LYS A 246 -0.51 10.54 -24.94
CA LYS A 246 -1.86 10.70 -24.37
C LYS A 246 -2.66 9.40 -24.32
N ILE A 247 -1.96 8.26 -24.21
CA ILE A 247 -2.57 6.96 -24.02
C ILE A 247 -2.37 6.57 -22.56
N ILE A 248 -3.46 6.18 -21.89
CA ILE A 248 -3.47 5.82 -20.47
C ILE A 248 -4.01 4.39 -20.35
N PRO A 249 -3.15 3.36 -20.48
CA PRO A 249 -3.55 1.98 -20.28
C PRO A 249 -3.98 1.75 -18.82
N CYS A 250 -4.79 0.73 -18.58
CA CYS A 250 -5.24 0.44 -17.22
C CYS A 250 -4.11 -0.14 -16.35
N THR A 251 -3.13 -0.79 -16.98
CA THR A 251 -1.94 -1.35 -16.32
C THR A 251 -0.71 -1.04 -17.17
N LEU A 252 0.37 -0.60 -16.54
CA LEU A 252 1.67 -0.38 -17.19
C LEU A 252 2.79 -0.70 -16.19
N GLU A 253 3.15 -1.99 -16.15
CA GLU A 253 4.02 -2.61 -15.17
C GLU A 253 5.40 -2.89 -15.73
N PHE A 254 6.40 -2.75 -14.89
CA PHE A 254 7.80 -3.03 -15.20
C PHE A 254 8.32 -4.19 -14.36
N ILE A 255 9.17 -5.01 -14.97
CA ILE A 255 9.87 -6.12 -14.32
C ILE A 255 11.30 -6.17 -14.89
N ASP A 256 12.33 -6.10 -14.04
CA ASP A 256 13.72 -6.27 -14.45
C ASP A 256 14.10 -7.75 -14.63
N GLN A 257 15.28 -7.99 -15.19
CA GLN A 257 15.75 -9.34 -15.49
C GLN A 257 15.90 -10.21 -14.25
N VAL A 258 16.35 -9.65 -13.12
CA VAL A 258 16.51 -10.40 -11.85
C VAL A 258 15.15 -10.91 -11.41
N THR A 259 14.17 -10.04 -11.36
CA THR A 259 12.80 -10.40 -11.00
C THR A 259 12.17 -11.37 -12.01
N LEU A 260 12.37 -11.15 -13.33
CA LEU A 260 11.87 -12.06 -14.38
C LEU A 260 12.35 -13.50 -14.18
N ARG A 261 13.64 -13.68 -13.93
CA ARG A 261 14.23 -15.01 -13.67
C ARG A 261 13.64 -15.67 -12.43
N CYS A 262 13.46 -14.89 -11.36
CA CYS A 262 12.86 -15.40 -10.13
C CYS A 262 11.39 -15.81 -10.32
N VAL A 263 10.61 -14.98 -11.02
CA VAL A 263 9.20 -15.28 -11.32
C VAL A 263 9.07 -16.49 -12.23
N GLU A 264 9.86 -16.58 -13.32
CA GLU A 264 9.79 -17.69 -14.27
C GLU A 264 10.21 -19.01 -13.62
N ALA A 265 11.25 -19.00 -12.79
CA ALA A 265 11.67 -20.19 -12.04
C ALA A 265 10.54 -20.76 -11.16
N HIS A 266 9.62 -19.90 -10.71
CA HIS A 266 8.50 -20.27 -9.85
C HIS A 266 7.20 -20.55 -10.64
N ALA A 267 6.79 -19.62 -11.50
CA ALA A 267 5.49 -19.64 -12.18
C ALA A 267 5.48 -20.46 -13.48
N LYS A 268 6.63 -20.54 -14.17
CA LYS A 268 6.82 -21.30 -15.43
C LYS A 268 5.78 -20.94 -16.50
N VAL A 269 5.61 -19.63 -16.73
CA VAL A 269 4.61 -19.10 -17.69
C VAL A 269 5.20 -18.70 -19.04
N GLY A 270 6.49 -18.94 -19.25
CA GLY A 270 7.21 -18.61 -20.49
C GLY A 270 7.59 -17.13 -20.57
N LEU A 271 8.04 -16.53 -19.46
CA LEU A 271 8.57 -15.18 -19.47
C LEU A 271 9.94 -15.10 -20.15
N PRO A 272 10.24 -14.03 -20.87
CA PRO A 272 11.50 -13.86 -21.60
C PRO A 272 12.64 -13.46 -20.63
N THR A 273 13.27 -14.45 -20.00
CA THR A 273 14.29 -14.27 -18.96
C THR A 273 15.61 -13.69 -19.47
N ASP A 274 15.81 -13.61 -20.80
CA ASP A 274 16.99 -13.00 -21.43
C ASP A 274 16.83 -11.49 -21.63
N ALA A 275 15.59 -10.96 -21.56
CA ALA A 275 15.35 -9.53 -21.64
C ALA A 275 15.91 -8.80 -20.39
N ALA A 276 16.51 -7.63 -20.58
CA ALA A 276 16.94 -6.80 -19.46
C ALA A 276 15.77 -6.23 -18.68
N ALA A 277 14.67 -5.96 -19.37
CA ALA A 277 13.40 -5.54 -18.77
C ALA A 277 12.21 -5.94 -19.63
N VAL A 278 11.07 -6.07 -18.98
CA VAL A 278 9.77 -6.32 -19.61
C VAL A 278 8.74 -5.32 -19.11
N LEU A 279 7.90 -4.83 -20.03
CA LEU A 279 6.68 -4.11 -19.71
C LEU A 279 5.48 -5.04 -19.91
N LEU A 280 4.63 -5.14 -18.88
CA LEU A 280 3.30 -5.74 -18.98
C LEU A 280 2.28 -4.62 -19.06
N ILE A 281 1.51 -4.59 -20.13
CA ILE A 281 0.60 -3.50 -20.45
C ILE A 281 -0.80 -4.05 -20.66
N GLU A 282 -1.80 -3.44 -20.02
CA GLU A 282 -3.20 -3.79 -20.24
C GLU A 282 -3.98 -2.53 -20.62
N SER A 283 -4.80 -2.63 -21.66
CA SER A 283 -5.84 -1.66 -22.00
C SER A 283 -7.21 -2.27 -21.79
N ASP A 284 -8.15 -1.53 -21.23
CA ASP A 284 -9.51 -1.96 -20.97
C ASP A 284 -10.54 -0.86 -21.28
N GLY A 285 -11.79 -1.27 -21.57
CA GLY A 285 -12.87 -0.36 -21.88
C GLY A 285 -13.81 -0.90 -22.97
N HIS A 286 -14.26 -0.01 -23.85
CA HIS A 286 -15.08 -0.40 -25.01
C HIS A 286 -14.23 -1.14 -26.05
N PRO A 287 -14.71 -2.26 -26.67
CA PRO A 287 -13.91 -3.10 -27.55
C PRO A 287 -13.19 -2.39 -28.69
N ALA A 288 -13.82 -1.42 -29.34
CA ALA A 288 -13.21 -0.67 -30.43
C ALA A 288 -12.05 0.23 -29.92
N ALA A 289 -12.25 0.93 -28.82
CA ALA A 289 -11.22 1.79 -28.22
C ALA A 289 -10.02 0.98 -27.74
N VAL A 290 -10.23 -0.18 -27.12
CA VAL A 290 -9.16 -1.08 -26.68
C VAL A 290 -8.31 -1.56 -27.85
N GLY A 291 -8.92 -1.87 -29.00
CA GLY A 291 -8.18 -2.24 -30.21
C GLY A 291 -7.27 -1.12 -30.71
N GLU A 292 -7.80 0.08 -30.86
CA GLU A 292 -7.04 1.27 -31.30
C GLU A 292 -5.91 1.63 -30.33
N GLU A 293 -6.17 1.55 -29.02
CA GLU A 293 -5.15 1.82 -27.99
C GLU A 293 -3.99 0.83 -28.04
N ILE A 294 -4.27 -0.48 -28.18
CA ILE A 294 -3.24 -1.53 -28.26
C ILE A 294 -2.36 -1.32 -29.51
N ASP A 295 -2.97 -1.02 -30.66
CA ASP A 295 -2.22 -0.76 -31.90
C ASP A 295 -1.32 0.48 -31.77
N ALA A 296 -1.82 1.53 -31.14
CA ALA A 296 -1.05 2.74 -30.87
C ALA A 296 0.09 2.50 -29.87
N ILE A 297 -0.15 1.75 -28.80
CA ILE A 297 0.87 1.35 -27.82
C ILE A 297 1.96 0.52 -28.50
N GLU A 298 1.59 -0.49 -29.30
CA GLU A 298 2.54 -1.34 -30.02
C GLU A 298 3.48 -0.50 -30.89
N LYS A 299 2.93 0.44 -31.65
CA LYS A 299 3.73 1.36 -32.48
C LYS A 299 4.72 2.17 -31.64
N MET A 300 4.30 2.68 -30.48
CA MET A 300 5.18 3.45 -29.59
C MET A 300 6.26 2.59 -28.95
N LEU A 301 5.97 1.36 -28.61
CA LEU A 301 6.94 0.41 -28.08
C LEU A 301 8.00 0.06 -29.11
N ARG A 302 7.61 -0.21 -30.37
CA ARG A 302 8.57 -0.45 -31.47
C ARG A 302 9.48 0.76 -31.72
N LEU A 303 8.93 1.96 -31.74
CA LEU A 303 9.71 3.20 -31.82
C LEU A 303 10.58 3.42 -30.57
N GLY A 304 10.23 2.82 -29.44
CA GLY A 304 10.94 2.84 -28.16
C GLY A 304 12.08 1.84 -28.06
N GLY A 305 12.29 0.99 -29.10
CA GLY A 305 13.33 -0.03 -29.12
C GLY A 305 12.92 -1.34 -28.44
N ALA A 306 11.62 -1.65 -28.36
CA ALA A 306 11.16 -2.98 -27.95
C ALA A 306 11.71 -4.03 -28.92
N THR A 307 12.39 -5.04 -28.37
CA THR A 307 13.01 -6.14 -29.13
C THR A 307 12.01 -7.21 -29.51
N GLU A 308 11.00 -7.43 -28.67
CA GLU A 308 9.90 -8.33 -28.89
C GLU A 308 8.62 -7.75 -28.30
N ILE A 309 7.49 -7.97 -28.98
CA ILE A 309 6.16 -7.62 -28.46
C ILE A 309 5.24 -8.83 -28.66
N ARG A 310 4.60 -9.26 -27.59
CA ARG A 310 3.63 -10.36 -27.57
C ARG A 310 2.29 -9.87 -27.04
N ILE A 311 1.25 -9.98 -27.83
CA ILE A 311 -0.13 -9.73 -27.39
C ILE A 311 -0.71 -11.07 -26.95
N ALA A 312 -1.31 -11.12 -25.76
CA ALA A 312 -1.95 -12.32 -25.24
C ALA A 312 -3.04 -12.82 -26.21
N ALA A 313 -2.96 -14.10 -26.59
CA ALA A 313 -3.85 -14.70 -27.57
C ALA A 313 -5.29 -14.87 -27.05
N ASN A 314 -5.45 -14.97 -25.73
CA ASN A 314 -6.73 -15.17 -25.06
C ASN A 314 -6.67 -14.70 -23.61
N GLU A 315 -7.82 -14.73 -22.93
CA GLU A 315 -7.95 -14.31 -21.53
C GLU A 315 -7.12 -15.18 -20.56
N GLU A 316 -6.97 -16.47 -20.84
CA GLU A 316 -6.18 -17.38 -20.00
C GLU A 316 -4.70 -16.95 -19.97
N GLU A 317 -4.12 -16.65 -21.14
CA GLU A 317 -2.74 -16.15 -21.24
C GLU A 317 -2.59 -14.80 -20.56
N ALA A 318 -3.53 -13.86 -20.76
CA ALA A 318 -3.55 -12.57 -20.11
C ALA A 318 -3.55 -12.70 -18.58
N LEU A 319 -4.39 -13.57 -18.03
CA LEU A 319 -4.47 -13.83 -16.59
C LEU A 319 -3.17 -14.44 -16.05
N LYS A 320 -2.53 -15.36 -16.80
CA LYS A 320 -1.23 -15.95 -16.42
C LYS A 320 -0.13 -14.88 -16.32
N LEU A 321 -0.04 -13.98 -17.30
CA LEU A 321 0.93 -12.87 -17.29
C LEU A 321 0.71 -11.91 -16.12
N ALA A 322 -0.53 -11.50 -15.88
CA ALA A 322 -0.89 -10.65 -14.76
C ALA A 322 -0.61 -11.33 -13.40
N ALA A 323 -0.91 -12.64 -13.28
CA ALA A 323 -0.63 -13.40 -12.08
C ALA A 323 0.88 -13.53 -11.82
N ALA A 324 1.69 -13.74 -12.86
CA ALA A 324 3.14 -13.80 -12.76
C ALA A 324 3.69 -12.46 -12.21
N ARG A 325 3.21 -11.32 -12.71
CA ARG A 325 3.62 -9.99 -12.20
C ARG A 325 3.26 -9.81 -10.72
N ARG A 326 2.07 -10.21 -10.29
CA ARG A 326 1.66 -10.13 -8.88
C ARG A 326 2.52 -11.00 -7.95
N GLN A 327 3.20 -12.02 -8.48
CA GLN A 327 4.09 -12.90 -7.72
C GLN A 327 5.53 -12.35 -7.61
N ALA A 328 5.86 -11.19 -8.19
CA ALA A 328 7.21 -10.67 -8.22
C ALA A 328 7.86 -10.62 -6.82
N PHE A 329 7.19 -9.99 -5.85
CA PHE A 329 7.70 -9.91 -4.47
C PHE A 329 7.90 -11.29 -3.83
N THR A 330 6.89 -12.16 -3.92
CA THR A 330 6.97 -13.51 -3.31
C THR A 330 7.99 -14.41 -3.99
N ALA A 331 8.25 -14.22 -5.28
CA ALA A 331 9.30 -14.93 -6.00
C ALA A 331 10.71 -14.48 -5.57
N LEU A 332 10.91 -13.16 -5.42
CA LEU A 332 12.15 -12.60 -4.91
C LEU A 332 12.43 -13.02 -3.45
N ALA A 333 11.40 -13.05 -2.60
CA ALA A 333 11.52 -13.45 -1.20
C ALA A 333 11.97 -14.91 -0.97
N ARG A 334 12.05 -15.72 -2.02
CA ARG A 334 12.56 -17.10 -1.96
C ARG A 334 14.07 -17.23 -2.16
N ILE A 335 14.72 -16.17 -2.64
CA ILE A 335 16.12 -16.19 -3.05
C ILE A 335 17.04 -16.04 -1.85
N ARG A 336 16.68 -15.18 -0.91
CA ARG A 336 17.45 -14.87 0.30
C ARG A 336 16.53 -14.85 1.52
N PRO A 337 17.06 -15.06 2.73
CA PRO A 337 16.27 -15.13 3.96
C PRO A 337 15.48 -13.86 4.29
N THR A 338 16.00 -12.70 3.89
CA THR A 338 15.37 -11.40 4.15
C THR A 338 15.20 -10.64 2.84
N THR A 339 14.05 -10.03 2.66
CA THR A 339 13.71 -9.20 1.50
C THR A 339 13.26 -7.84 2.01
N ILE A 340 13.96 -6.78 1.60
CA ILE A 340 13.60 -5.39 1.93
C ILE A 340 13.09 -4.72 0.67
N LEU A 341 11.80 -4.41 0.70
CA LEU A 341 11.08 -3.81 -0.40
C LEU A 341 10.97 -2.30 -0.18
N GLU A 342 11.45 -1.54 -1.15
CA GLU A 342 11.26 -0.09 -1.21
C GLU A 342 10.09 0.31 -2.12
N ASP A 343 9.70 1.57 -1.97
CA ASP A 343 8.53 2.11 -2.66
C ASP A 343 8.77 3.61 -2.92
N VAL A 344 9.46 3.90 -4.01
CA VAL A 344 9.76 5.28 -4.40
C VAL A 344 8.98 5.68 -5.63
N THR A 345 8.49 6.92 -5.66
CA THR A 345 7.78 7.45 -6.82
C THR A 345 8.43 8.74 -7.30
N VAL A 346 8.61 8.87 -8.61
CA VAL A 346 9.17 10.06 -9.25
C VAL A 346 8.24 10.58 -10.35
N PRO A 347 8.34 11.85 -10.75
CA PRO A 347 7.67 12.32 -11.96
C PRO A 347 8.00 11.41 -13.14
N ARG A 348 7.01 11.05 -13.94
CA ARG A 348 7.12 10.03 -15.01
C ARG A 348 8.27 10.26 -15.97
N ASN A 349 8.62 11.53 -16.26
CA ASN A 349 9.76 11.90 -17.11
C ASN A 349 11.14 11.68 -16.45
N ARG A 350 11.18 11.35 -15.16
CA ARG A 350 12.40 11.04 -14.40
C ARG A 350 12.61 9.54 -14.17
N LEU A 351 11.69 8.69 -14.66
CA LEU A 351 11.73 7.23 -14.44
C LEU A 351 13.04 6.59 -14.87
N ALA A 352 13.52 6.91 -16.08
CA ALA A 352 14.79 6.33 -16.58
C ALA A 352 15.98 6.73 -15.70
N GLU A 353 15.97 7.94 -15.18
CA GLU A 353 17.01 8.43 -14.26
C GLU A 353 16.93 7.70 -12.91
N MET A 354 15.70 7.47 -12.40
CA MET A 354 15.51 6.75 -11.13
C MET A 354 15.93 5.28 -11.23
N VAL A 355 15.55 4.59 -12.30
CA VAL A 355 15.98 3.21 -12.58
C VAL A 355 17.52 3.11 -12.62
N ASN A 356 18.18 4.05 -13.30
CA ASN A 356 19.63 4.11 -13.37
C ASN A 356 20.26 4.41 -11.98
N SER A 357 19.63 5.28 -11.18
CA SER A 357 20.09 5.56 -9.82
C SER A 357 20.02 4.31 -8.93
N VAL A 358 18.92 3.54 -8.99
CA VAL A 358 18.77 2.27 -8.25
C VAL A 358 19.87 1.29 -8.65
N SER A 359 20.12 1.10 -9.94
CA SER A 359 21.15 0.18 -10.45
C SER A 359 22.56 0.56 -9.97
N LYS A 360 22.93 1.84 -10.09
CA LYS A 360 24.22 2.35 -9.64
C LYS A 360 24.40 2.24 -8.13
N THR A 361 23.34 2.49 -7.37
CA THR A 361 23.36 2.35 -5.91
C THR A 361 23.57 0.89 -5.52
N ALA A 362 22.87 -0.05 -6.16
CA ALA A 362 23.04 -1.48 -5.94
C ALA A 362 24.50 -1.93 -6.25
N GLU A 363 25.06 -1.51 -7.36
CA GLU A 363 26.46 -1.76 -7.73
C GLU A 363 27.44 -1.19 -6.69
N LYS A 364 27.28 0.08 -6.34
CA LYS A 364 28.14 0.80 -5.37
C LYS A 364 28.22 0.07 -4.04
N TYR A 365 27.08 -0.40 -3.53
CA TYR A 365 27.00 -1.09 -2.25
C TYR A 365 27.14 -2.61 -2.37
N GLN A 366 27.38 -3.15 -3.58
CA GLN A 366 27.52 -4.60 -3.85
C GLN A 366 26.34 -5.40 -3.30
N LEU A 367 25.13 -4.97 -3.64
CA LEU A 367 23.88 -5.57 -3.19
C LEU A 367 23.13 -6.19 -4.37
N GLN A 368 22.43 -7.29 -4.08
CA GLN A 368 21.52 -7.91 -5.04
C GLN A 368 20.16 -7.25 -4.95
N VAL A 369 19.67 -6.71 -6.06
CA VAL A 369 18.38 -6.01 -6.16
C VAL A 369 17.59 -6.58 -7.33
N GLY A 370 16.31 -6.84 -7.12
CA GLY A 370 15.31 -7.02 -8.16
C GLY A 370 14.37 -5.81 -8.16
N THR A 371 14.05 -5.27 -9.33
CA THR A 371 13.20 -4.09 -9.45
C THR A 371 11.97 -4.38 -10.28
N PHE A 372 10.82 -4.06 -9.74
CA PHE A 372 9.54 -4.07 -10.43
C PHE A 372 8.73 -2.84 -10.00
N GLY A 373 7.60 -2.58 -10.65
CA GLY A 373 6.77 -1.43 -10.21
C GLY A 373 5.72 -0.99 -11.20
N HIS A 374 4.91 -0.03 -10.74
CA HIS A 374 3.82 0.62 -11.46
C HIS A 374 4.39 1.80 -12.28
N MET A 375 5.09 1.46 -13.38
CA MET A 375 5.84 2.49 -14.13
C MET A 375 4.95 3.57 -14.73
N GLY A 376 3.70 3.24 -15.05
CA GLY A 376 2.73 4.23 -15.52
C GLY A 376 2.50 5.37 -14.53
N ASP A 377 2.61 5.08 -13.23
CA ASP A 377 2.43 6.03 -12.14
C ASP A 377 3.75 6.70 -11.70
N GLY A 378 4.87 6.21 -12.19
CA GLY A 378 6.19 6.66 -11.74
C GLY A 378 6.70 5.92 -10.51
N ASN A 379 6.01 4.87 -10.08
CA ASN A 379 6.28 4.12 -8.87
C ASN A 379 7.16 2.89 -9.12
N LEU A 380 8.22 2.74 -8.34
CA LEU A 380 9.20 1.67 -8.42
C LEU A 380 9.39 0.99 -7.06
N HIS A 381 9.56 -0.33 -7.11
CA HIS A 381 9.84 -1.17 -5.96
C HIS A 381 11.22 -1.84 -6.06
N PRO A 382 12.32 -1.13 -5.79
CA PRO A 382 13.62 -1.76 -5.60
C PRO A 382 13.54 -2.72 -4.42
N THR A 383 13.91 -3.97 -4.65
CA THR A 383 13.75 -5.04 -3.66
C THR A 383 15.12 -5.66 -3.37
N PHE A 384 15.66 -5.38 -2.21
CA PHE A 384 16.96 -5.89 -1.77
C PHE A 384 16.83 -7.32 -1.25
N LEU A 385 17.64 -8.21 -1.81
CA LEU A 385 17.72 -9.61 -1.41
C LEU A 385 18.92 -9.77 -0.46
N THR A 386 18.66 -9.99 0.82
CA THR A 386 19.66 -9.91 1.89
C THR A 386 19.44 -10.95 3.00
N ASP A 387 20.20 -10.85 4.07
CA ASP A 387 20.03 -11.63 5.29
C ASP A 387 20.13 -10.69 6.51
N GLU A 388 19.05 -10.52 7.27
CA GLU A 388 18.99 -9.65 8.45
C GLU A 388 20.01 -10.05 9.56
N ARG A 389 20.57 -11.25 9.47
CA ARG A 389 21.60 -11.75 10.39
C ARG A 389 23.02 -11.27 10.05
N ASP A 390 23.22 -10.79 8.80
CA ASP A 390 24.48 -10.19 8.36
C ASP A 390 24.44 -8.66 8.61
N ALA A 391 24.94 -8.25 9.76
CA ALA A 391 24.94 -6.85 10.18
C ALA A 391 25.73 -5.93 9.22
N GLU A 392 26.77 -6.44 8.54
CA GLU A 392 27.56 -5.68 7.57
C GLU A 392 26.77 -5.45 6.27
N GLU A 393 26.13 -6.51 5.75
CA GLU A 393 25.27 -6.39 4.58
C GLU A 393 24.09 -5.45 4.86
N MET A 394 23.45 -5.60 6.04
CA MET A 394 22.34 -4.72 6.44
C MET A 394 22.74 -3.25 6.55
N ARG A 395 23.94 -2.95 7.06
CA ARG A 395 24.45 -1.57 7.09
C ARG A 395 24.58 -1.00 5.66
N ARG A 396 25.02 -1.80 4.69
CA ARG A 396 25.09 -1.39 3.27
C ARG A 396 23.70 -1.23 2.66
N VAL A 397 22.77 -2.11 3.01
CA VAL A 397 21.35 -2.00 2.59
C VAL A 397 20.76 -0.69 3.09
N HIS A 398 20.86 -0.36 4.37
CA HIS A 398 20.35 0.89 4.92
C HIS A 398 21.01 2.13 4.30
N ALA A 399 22.30 2.07 3.96
CA ALA A 399 22.96 3.16 3.25
C ALA A 399 22.41 3.31 1.82
N ALA A 400 22.15 2.21 1.13
CA ALA A 400 21.55 2.21 -0.20
C ALA A 400 20.12 2.76 -0.20
N LEU A 401 19.30 2.37 0.80
CA LEU A 401 17.93 2.88 0.98
C LEU A 401 17.92 4.40 1.16
N ASN A 402 18.84 4.93 1.98
CA ASN A 402 18.99 6.37 2.16
C ASN A 402 19.33 7.09 0.86
N GLU A 403 20.28 6.55 0.08
CA GLU A 403 20.68 7.16 -1.19
C GLU A 403 19.58 7.13 -2.25
N ILE A 404 18.80 6.06 -2.31
CA ILE A 404 17.64 5.92 -3.19
C ILE A 404 16.53 6.91 -2.80
N ALA A 405 16.24 7.07 -1.51
CA ALA A 405 15.27 8.03 -1.01
C ALA A 405 15.70 9.48 -1.36
N ASP A 406 16.97 9.83 -1.13
CA ASP A 406 17.51 11.15 -1.47
C ASP A 406 17.47 11.42 -2.99
N ALA A 407 17.74 10.41 -3.81
CA ALA A 407 17.62 10.52 -5.25
C ALA A 407 16.18 10.80 -5.67
N ALA A 408 15.18 10.07 -5.11
CA ALA A 408 13.77 10.30 -5.40
C ALA A 408 13.34 11.71 -5.01
N ILE A 409 13.69 12.18 -3.80
CA ILE A 409 13.40 13.54 -3.32
C ILE A 409 14.02 14.59 -4.25
N SER A 410 15.30 14.43 -4.62
CA SER A 410 16.01 15.38 -5.49
C SER A 410 15.39 15.49 -6.89
N MET A 411 14.72 14.44 -7.36
CA MET A 411 13.98 14.41 -8.61
C MET A 411 12.57 15.02 -8.50
N GLY A 412 12.17 15.53 -7.32
CA GLY A 412 10.82 16.04 -7.05
C GLY A 412 9.79 14.92 -6.83
N GLY A 413 10.25 13.75 -6.44
CA GLY A 413 9.45 12.58 -6.13
C GLY A 413 9.07 12.46 -4.65
N THR A 414 8.59 11.27 -4.27
CA THR A 414 8.20 10.93 -2.90
C THR A 414 8.82 9.61 -2.45
N VAL A 415 9.05 9.49 -1.15
CA VAL A 415 9.66 8.30 -0.53
C VAL A 415 8.71 7.12 -0.41
N THR A 416 7.43 7.32 -0.70
CA THR A 416 6.43 6.25 -0.74
C THR A 416 5.32 6.59 -1.73
N GLY A 417 5.00 5.65 -2.62
CA GLY A 417 3.89 5.76 -3.56
C GLY A 417 2.59 5.19 -3.00
N GLU A 418 2.70 4.03 -2.32
CA GLU A 418 1.52 3.30 -1.86
C GLU A 418 1.69 2.53 -0.54
N HIS A 419 2.93 2.30 -0.05
CA HIS A 419 3.17 1.47 1.14
C HIS A 419 2.98 2.22 2.46
N GLY A 420 2.93 3.56 2.44
CA GLY A 420 2.89 4.38 3.65
C GLY A 420 4.29 4.63 4.24
N VAL A 421 4.31 5.40 5.30
CA VAL A 421 5.52 5.84 6.02
C VAL A 421 5.82 4.93 7.22
N GLY A 422 4.82 4.67 8.03
CA GLY A 422 4.91 3.81 9.22
C GLY A 422 6.08 4.13 10.14
N LEU A 423 6.82 3.08 10.50
CA LEU A 423 8.10 3.16 11.21
C LEU A 423 9.29 3.23 10.26
N ALA A 424 9.18 2.57 9.10
CA ALA A 424 10.31 2.34 8.21
C ALA A 424 10.81 3.61 7.52
N LYS A 425 9.93 4.57 7.22
CA LYS A 425 10.23 5.72 6.36
C LYS A 425 10.13 7.08 7.06
N LYS A 426 9.97 7.13 8.38
CA LYS A 426 9.87 8.39 9.15
C LYS A 426 11.03 9.35 8.86
N ALA A 427 12.26 8.84 8.86
CA ALA A 427 13.46 9.65 8.61
C ALA A 427 13.48 10.23 7.18
N PHE A 428 12.89 9.53 6.23
CA PHE A 428 12.78 9.99 4.84
C PHE A 428 11.71 11.07 4.71
N LEU A 429 10.58 10.91 5.39
CA LEU A 429 9.50 11.90 5.38
C LEU A 429 9.97 13.27 5.85
N ALA A 430 10.77 13.32 6.93
CA ALA A 430 11.33 14.57 7.46
C ALA A 430 12.27 15.28 6.47
N ARG A 431 12.89 14.55 5.53
CA ARG A 431 13.73 15.12 4.47
C ARG A 431 12.92 15.56 3.25
N GLN A 432 11.76 14.95 3.02
CA GLN A 432 10.91 15.25 1.87
C GLN A 432 10.14 16.57 2.04
N TYR A 433 9.67 16.88 3.23
CA TYR A 433 8.84 18.04 3.51
C TYR A 433 9.66 19.21 4.02
N ASP A 434 9.27 20.43 3.61
CA ASP A 434 9.72 21.66 4.27
C ASP A 434 9.22 21.72 5.73
N GLU A 435 9.85 22.57 6.53
CA GLU A 435 9.57 22.72 7.96
C GLU A 435 8.09 23.06 8.23
N GLY A 436 7.50 23.94 7.42
CA GLY A 436 6.11 24.38 7.58
C GLY A 436 5.13 23.24 7.33
N SER A 437 5.32 22.50 6.23
CA SER A 437 4.50 21.37 5.88
C SER A 437 4.61 20.22 6.90
N TYR A 438 5.83 19.93 7.36
CA TYR A 438 6.06 18.90 8.37
C TYR A 438 5.46 19.29 9.73
N ALA A 439 5.54 20.56 10.13
CA ALA A 439 4.91 21.09 11.33
C ALA A 439 3.38 21.01 11.26
N LEU A 440 2.79 21.29 10.07
CA LEU A 440 1.35 21.21 9.87
C LEU A 440 0.81 19.78 10.02
N LEU A 441 1.53 18.76 9.52
CA LEU A 441 1.17 17.34 9.74
C LEU A 441 1.06 17.01 11.24
N LYS A 442 2.05 17.48 12.04
CA LYS A 442 2.04 17.28 13.49
C LYS A 442 0.90 18.05 14.19
N GLN A 443 0.56 19.25 13.70
CA GLN A 443 -0.57 20.03 14.23
C GLN A 443 -1.90 19.31 13.98
N VAL A 444 -2.12 18.76 12.79
CA VAL A 444 -3.32 17.97 12.47
C VAL A 444 -3.44 16.78 13.43
N LYS A 445 -2.36 16.02 13.63
CA LYS A 445 -2.34 14.90 14.58
C LYS A 445 -2.71 15.36 16.00
N ARG A 446 -2.09 16.44 16.51
CA ARG A 446 -2.37 16.99 17.84
C ARG A 446 -3.80 17.51 18.00
N ALA A 447 -4.39 18.05 16.94
CA ALA A 447 -5.76 18.53 16.96
C ALA A 447 -6.78 17.40 17.07
N ILE A 448 -6.54 16.25 16.41
CA ILE A 448 -7.48 15.12 16.36
C ILE A 448 -7.22 14.11 17.48
N ASP A 449 -5.97 13.86 17.81
CA ASP A 449 -5.55 12.98 18.91
C ASP A 449 -4.56 13.71 19.84
N PRO A 450 -5.08 14.59 20.71
CA PRO A 450 -4.23 15.42 21.59
C PRO A 450 -3.45 14.62 22.64
N THR A 451 -3.87 13.39 22.89
CA THR A 451 -3.22 12.49 23.86
C THR A 451 -2.13 11.62 23.23
N GLY A 452 -2.04 11.58 21.90
CA GLY A 452 -1.14 10.68 21.19
C GLY A 452 -1.44 9.20 21.43
N LEU A 453 -2.72 8.87 21.65
CA LEU A 453 -3.17 7.51 21.96
C LEU A 453 -3.04 6.56 20.77
N LEU A 454 -3.42 7.07 19.58
CA LEU A 454 -3.59 6.26 18.36
C LEU A 454 -2.28 6.14 17.61
N ASN A 455 -1.81 4.92 17.48
CA ASN A 455 -0.65 4.50 16.70
C ASN A 455 0.57 5.44 16.83
N PRO A 456 1.00 5.77 18.08
CA PRO A 456 2.07 6.75 18.29
C PRO A 456 3.41 6.27 17.73
N GLY A 457 4.24 7.24 17.28
CA GLY A 457 5.55 7.00 16.70
C GLY A 457 5.51 6.48 15.25
N LYS A 458 4.34 6.37 14.63
CA LYS A 458 4.18 6.13 13.19
C LYS A 458 4.09 7.45 12.44
N ILE A 459 4.52 7.45 11.18
CA ILE A 459 4.63 8.60 10.29
C ILE A 459 5.69 9.61 10.78
N PHE A 460 5.60 10.10 12.02
CA PHE A 460 6.54 11.04 12.65
C PHE A 460 6.53 10.92 14.18
N ASP A 461 7.55 11.43 14.82
CA ASP A 461 7.60 11.60 16.27
C ASP A 461 7.13 13.01 16.65
N LEU A 462 6.12 13.08 17.53
CA LEU A 462 5.50 14.37 17.89
C LEU A 462 6.47 15.33 18.61
N ASP A 463 7.39 14.78 19.39
CA ASP A 463 8.29 15.54 20.25
C ASP A 463 9.64 15.86 19.59
N GLU A 464 9.94 15.27 18.43
CA GLU A 464 11.16 15.62 17.69
C GLU A 464 11.02 17.01 17.03
N PRO A 465 12.04 17.88 17.15
CA PRO A 465 12.08 19.11 16.39
C PRO A 465 12.16 18.81 14.90
N CYS A 466 11.58 19.68 14.07
CA CYS A 466 11.83 19.67 12.63
C CYS A 466 13.32 19.87 12.42
N HIS A 467 14.02 18.90 11.87
CA HIS A 467 15.42 19.08 11.52
C HIS A 467 15.48 20.03 10.33
N GLY A 468 15.79 21.29 10.61
CA GLY A 468 16.21 22.24 9.61
C GLY A 468 17.60 21.86 9.11
N THR A 469 17.74 21.82 7.78
CA THR A 469 18.94 21.86 6.91
C THR A 469 20.24 21.39 7.51
#